data_19e7f7a559c96f4d43e44409a1b7f974
#
_entry.id   19e7f7a559c96f4d43e44409a1b7f974
#
_cell.length_a   1.000
_cell.length_b   1.000
_cell.length_c   1.000
_cell.angle_alpha   90.00
_cell.angle_beta   90.00
_cell.angle_gamma   90.00
#
_symmetry.space_group_name_H-M   'P 1'
#
loop_
_entity.id
_entity.type
_entity.pdbx_description
1 polymer ?
#
loop_
_entity_poly.entity_id
_entity_poly.type
_entity_poly.pdbx_seq_one_letter_code
_entity_poly.pdbx_strand_id
1 'polypeptide(L)'
;GYLRVKAIVKHEGSTYTSYSTVGFDTDKLMPLVKMPTDFEEYWNNQLKSLDKVDLAPKMDLIPERCTDKVDVYHISYGNINGTRMYGVLTMPKKEGKYPAILRVPGAGVHAMSGNVAWAAKGVIVLEIGIHGIPVILDNTLYSDLSRGVLANYVLDGIENRDSYFFRRVYLGCVHAVDFLLSLPKSNGKVGVMGGSQGGMLSLATSYLDKRITATGVYFPAFCDQEAYMHGRTGGWPHFFKKKDNCKKEYLETVRYYDGANFARKLTAPVYYAFGYNDITCGPTTSSATYNVISAPKQVVIGENQ
;
A
#
# COMPACT_ATOMS: atom_id res chain seq x y z
N GLY A 1 -11.07 7.44 -21.33
CA GLY A 1 -10.96 8.61 -20.46
C GLY A 1 -12.12 8.75 -19.51
N TYR A 2 -12.12 9.81 -18.70
CA TYR A 2 -13.18 10.10 -17.75
C TYR A 2 -13.64 11.54 -17.88
N LEU A 3 -14.94 11.73 -17.90
CA LEU A 3 -15.58 13.04 -17.83
C LEU A 3 -16.34 13.12 -16.50
N ARG A 4 -15.97 14.11 -15.68
CA ARG A 4 -16.63 14.38 -14.40
C ARG A 4 -17.44 15.65 -14.47
N VAL A 5 -18.71 15.55 -14.14
CA VAL A 5 -19.62 16.69 -13.96
C VAL A 5 -19.66 17.03 -12.47
N LYS A 6 -19.51 18.30 -12.15
CA LYS A 6 -19.67 18.85 -10.80
C LYS A 6 -20.94 19.70 -10.77
N ALA A 7 -21.93 19.28 -9.99
CA ALA A 7 -23.11 20.07 -9.70
C ALA A 7 -22.94 20.84 -8.39
N ILE A 8 -23.24 22.13 -8.40
CA ILE A 8 -23.15 22.99 -7.21
C ILE A 8 -24.51 23.68 -7.04
N VAL A 9 -25.13 23.50 -5.88
CA VAL A 9 -26.38 24.18 -5.52
C VAL A 9 -26.12 24.98 -4.25
N LYS A 10 -26.55 26.26 -4.25
CA LYS A 10 -26.55 27.10 -3.06
C LYS A 10 -27.99 27.28 -2.57
N HIS A 11 -28.23 26.94 -1.32
CA HIS A 11 -29.54 27.04 -0.70
C HIS A 11 -29.39 27.41 0.76
N GLU A 12 -30.11 28.43 1.23
CA GLU A 12 -30.12 28.91 2.63
C GLU A 12 -28.72 29.12 3.22
N GLY A 13 -27.82 29.74 2.47
CA GLY A 13 -26.43 30.01 2.90
C GLY A 13 -25.48 28.81 2.86
N SER A 14 -25.99 27.61 2.59
CA SER A 14 -25.22 26.37 2.44
C SER A 14 -24.90 26.08 0.98
N THR A 15 -23.74 25.48 0.72
CA THR A 15 -23.33 25.03 -0.61
C THR A 15 -23.32 23.51 -0.65
N TYR A 16 -24.10 22.94 -1.52
CA TYR A 16 -24.18 21.51 -1.78
C TYR A 16 -23.40 21.18 -3.07
N THR A 17 -22.55 20.15 -3.01
CA THR A 17 -21.78 19.73 -4.17
C THR A 17 -21.98 18.25 -4.40
N SER A 18 -22.24 17.87 -5.66
CA SER A 18 -22.32 16.48 -6.07
C SER A 18 -21.46 16.27 -7.32
N TYR A 19 -20.98 15.05 -7.48
CA TYR A 19 -20.18 14.65 -8.64
C TYR A 19 -20.84 13.45 -9.34
N SER A 20 -20.75 13.43 -10.66
CA SER A 20 -21.08 12.27 -11.47
C SER A 20 -20.00 12.10 -12.53
N THR A 21 -19.48 10.89 -12.68
CA THR A 21 -18.37 10.61 -13.60
C THR A 21 -18.77 9.49 -14.54
N VAL A 22 -18.49 9.66 -15.82
CA VAL A 22 -18.65 8.64 -16.84
C VAL A 22 -17.28 8.27 -17.42
N GLY A 23 -17.04 6.98 -17.60
CA GLY A 23 -15.83 6.47 -18.26
C GLY A 23 -16.13 6.11 -19.74
N PHE A 24 -15.18 6.39 -20.61
CA PHE A 24 -15.21 5.99 -22.02
C PHE A 24 -13.82 5.55 -22.47
N ASP A 25 -13.73 4.47 -23.22
CA ASP A 25 -12.45 3.87 -23.64
C ASP A 25 -11.48 3.66 -22.47
N THR A 26 -11.99 3.24 -21.32
CA THR A 26 -11.19 3.12 -20.08
C THR A 26 -10.19 1.98 -20.16
N ASP A 27 -10.47 0.97 -20.97
CA ASP A 27 -9.61 -0.16 -21.32
C ASP A 27 -8.38 0.23 -22.14
N LYS A 28 -8.43 1.39 -22.84
CA LYS A 28 -7.31 1.94 -23.61
C LYS A 28 -6.37 2.83 -22.80
N LEU A 29 -6.71 3.13 -21.54
CA LEU A 29 -5.87 3.94 -20.67
C LEU A 29 -4.61 3.14 -20.27
N MET A 30 -3.43 3.69 -20.59
CA MET A 30 -2.14 3.12 -20.21
C MET A 30 -1.38 4.08 -19.30
N PRO A 31 -0.56 3.59 -18.37
CA PRO A 31 0.29 4.46 -17.55
C PRO A 31 1.31 5.18 -18.42
N LEU A 32 1.53 6.47 -18.15
CA LEU A 32 2.54 7.30 -18.79
C LEU A 32 3.90 7.24 -18.07
N VAL A 33 3.90 6.77 -16.82
CA VAL A 33 5.14 6.56 -16.08
C VAL A 33 6.04 5.57 -16.83
N LYS A 34 7.31 5.98 -17.03
CA LYS A 34 8.33 5.15 -17.66
C LYS A 34 8.90 4.16 -16.65
N MET A 35 9.04 2.90 -17.06
CA MET A 35 9.79 1.93 -16.28
C MET A 35 11.28 2.12 -16.55
N PRO A 36 12.14 2.29 -15.52
CA PRO A 36 13.58 2.30 -15.69
C PRO A 36 14.09 0.99 -16.30
N THR A 37 15.13 1.06 -17.12
CA THR A 37 15.70 -0.13 -17.78
C THR A 37 16.32 -1.11 -16.79
N ASP A 38 16.84 -0.60 -15.67
CA ASP A 38 17.44 -1.37 -14.57
C ASP A 38 16.45 -1.63 -13.41
N PHE A 39 15.14 -1.46 -13.61
CA PHE A 39 14.10 -1.59 -12.55
C PHE A 39 14.18 -2.96 -11.84
N GLU A 40 14.26 -4.05 -12.60
CA GLU A 40 14.31 -5.40 -12.03
C GLU A 40 15.66 -5.65 -11.31
N GLU A 41 16.77 -5.21 -11.92
CA GLU A 41 18.09 -5.31 -11.31
C GLU A 41 18.17 -4.54 -10.01
N TYR A 42 17.66 -3.31 -9.99
CA TYR A 42 17.61 -2.47 -8.79
C TYR A 42 16.90 -3.21 -7.64
N TRP A 43 15.67 -3.67 -7.88
CA TRP A 43 14.89 -4.34 -6.83
C TRP A 43 15.47 -5.68 -6.41
N ASN A 44 16.03 -6.46 -7.34
CA ASN A 44 16.73 -7.70 -7.01
C ASN A 44 17.95 -7.44 -6.10
N ASN A 45 18.69 -6.35 -6.32
CA ASN A 45 19.81 -5.97 -5.46
C ASN A 45 19.33 -5.50 -4.08
N GLN A 46 18.17 -4.83 -4.00
CA GLN A 46 17.56 -4.47 -2.72
C GLN A 46 17.13 -5.72 -1.93
N LEU A 47 16.52 -6.71 -2.58
CA LEU A 47 16.14 -7.98 -1.95
C LEU A 47 17.36 -8.74 -1.43
N LYS A 48 18.45 -8.85 -2.22
CA LYS A 48 19.71 -9.44 -1.74
C LYS A 48 20.30 -8.72 -0.52
N SER A 49 20.06 -7.42 -0.40
CA SER A 49 20.47 -6.67 0.80
C SER A 49 19.58 -6.97 1.98
N LEU A 50 18.29 -7.21 1.75
CA LEU A 50 17.33 -7.60 2.77
C LEU A 50 17.64 -9.01 3.32
N ASP A 51 18.02 -9.96 2.46
CA ASP A 51 18.37 -11.35 2.84
C ASP A 51 19.48 -11.43 3.91
N LYS A 52 20.27 -10.36 4.06
CA LYS A 52 21.33 -10.26 5.08
C LYS A 52 20.84 -9.71 6.41
N VAL A 53 19.60 -9.27 6.48
CA VAL A 53 19.02 -8.70 7.70
C VAL A 53 18.32 -9.78 8.49
N ASP A 54 18.72 -9.95 9.76
CA ASP A 54 18.03 -10.87 10.65
C ASP A 54 16.59 -10.38 10.91
N LEU A 55 15.62 -11.26 10.70
CA LEU A 55 14.23 -10.99 11.00
C LEU A 55 14.02 -10.67 12.49
N ALA A 56 14.72 -11.33 13.40
CA ALA A 56 14.71 -11.11 14.86
C ALA A 56 13.31 -10.73 15.38
N PRO A 57 12.30 -11.61 15.21
CA PRO A 57 10.92 -11.27 15.54
C PRO A 57 10.72 -11.16 17.05
N LYS A 58 9.89 -10.18 17.46
CA LYS A 58 9.38 -10.05 18.82
C LYS A 58 7.87 -10.09 18.76
N MET A 59 7.26 -10.77 19.75
CA MET A 59 5.80 -10.94 19.83
C MET A 59 5.39 -10.79 21.30
N ASP A 60 4.65 -9.74 21.60
CA ASP A 60 4.13 -9.45 22.91
C ASP A 60 2.60 -9.60 22.89
N LEU A 61 2.05 -10.51 23.70
CA LEU A 61 0.61 -10.71 23.79
C LEU A 61 -0.06 -9.44 24.31
N ILE A 62 -1.23 -9.09 23.74
CA ILE A 62 -2.09 -8.00 24.22
C ILE A 62 -3.36 -8.63 24.84
N PRO A 63 -3.32 -9.01 26.11
CA PRO A 63 -4.40 -9.80 26.74
C PRO A 63 -5.77 -9.15 26.62
N GLU A 64 -5.84 -7.81 26.77
CA GLU A 64 -7.07 -7.03 26.72
C GLU A 64 -7.74 -6.98 25.33
N ARG A 65 -7.01 -7.36 24.27
CA ARG A 65 -7.54 -7.46 22.90
C ARG A 65 -7.83 -8.90 22.48
N CYS A 66 -7.40 -9.90 23.28
CA CYS A 66 -7.68 -11.30 23.01
C CYS A 66 -9.17 -11.64 23.23
N THR A 67 -9.63 -12.67 22.55
CA THR A 67 -10.98 -13.26 22.74
C THR A 67 -10.87 -14.73 23.02
N ASP A 68 -11.99 -15.42 23.25
CA ASP A 68 -12.01 -16.88 23.42
C ASP A 68 -11.45 -17.63 22.19
N LYS A 69 -11.50 -17.00 21.00
CA LYS A 69 -11.13 -17.62 19.72
C LYS A 69 -9.85 -17.07 19.12
N VAL A 70 -9.37 -15.92 19.56
CA VAL A 70 -8.28 -15.17 18.90
C VAL A 70 -7.27 -14.65 19.90
N ASP A 71 -5.99 -14.87 19.61
CA ASP A 71 -4.87 -14.19 20.24
C ASP A 71 -4.46 -12.98 19.44
N VAL A 72 -4.13 -11.90 20.14
CA VAL A 72 -3.69 -10.63 19.57
C VAL A 72 -2.31 -10.28 20.12
N TYR A 73 -1.36 -10.00 19.23
CA TYR A 73 0.01 -9.67 19.59
C TYR A 73 0.44 -8.32 19.02
N HIS A 74 1.15 -7.53 19.77
CA HIS A 74 2.02 -6.49 19.23
C HIS A 74 3.31 -7.16 18.78
N ILE A 75 3.68 -6.93 17.51
CA ILE A 75 4.88 -7.57 16.96
C ILE A 75 5.87 -6.53 16.44
N SER A 76 7.13 -6.92 16.38
CA SER A 76 8.12 -6.21 15.59
C SER A 76 9.12 -7.17 14.97
N TYR A 77 9.71 -6.78 13.84
CA TYR A 77 10.76 -7.53 13.15
C TYR A 77 11.80 -6.60 12.55
N GLY A 78 12.98 -7.14 12.29
CA GLY A 78 14.11 -6.40 11.71
C GLY A 78 13.83 -5.91 10.30
N ASN A 79 14.48 -4.81 9.93
CA ASN A 79 14.43 -4.24 8.60
C ASN A 79 15.79 -3.62 8.27
N ILE A 80 15.99 -3.21 7.02
CA ILE A 80 17.23 -2.60 6.55
C ILE A 80 17.67 -1.40 7.42
N ASN A 81 18.95 -1.10 7.39
CA ASN A 81 19.58 0.02 8.11
C ASN A 81 19.38 -0.02 9.64
N GLY A 82 19.28 -1.22 10.24
CA GLY A 82 19.07 -1.38 11.68
C GLY A 82 17.71 -0.91 12.18
N THR A 83 16.76 -0.65 11.28
CA THR A 83 15.40 -0.25 11.65
C THR A 83 14.52 -1.46 11.96
N ARG A 84 13.33 -1.22 12.50
CA ARG A 84 12.32 -2.26 12.74
C ARG A 84 10.99 -1.86 12.13
N MET A 85 10.21 -2.87 11.76
CA MET A 85 8.79 -2.73 11.46
C MET A 85 7.96 -3.20 12.67
N TYR A 86 6.80 -2.59 12.86
CA TYR A 86 5.88 -2.92 13.94
C TYR A 86 4.50 -3.23 13.37
N GLY A 87 3.74 -4.07 14.07
CA GLY A 87 2.40 -4.43 13.65
C GLY A 87 1.56 -5.04 14.77
N VAL A 88 0.29 -5.28 14.45
CA VAL A 88 -0.61 -6.09 15.27
C VAL A 88 -0.94 -7.37 14.51
N LEU A 89 -0.60 -8.50 15.12
CA LEU A 89 -0.91 -9.83 14.62
C LEU A 89 -2.13 -10.38 15.34
N THR A 90 -3.08 -10.91 14.58
CA THR A 90 -4.22 -11.65 15.12
C THR A 90 -4.22 -13.07 14.59
N MET A 91 -4.33 -14.05 15.48
CA MET A 91 -4.28 -15.48 15.12
C MET A 91 -5.40 -16.28 15.79
N PRO A 92 -5.96 -17.30 15.11
CA PRO A 92 -6.86 -18.26 15.75
C PRO A 92 -6.16 -18.98 16.93
N LYS A 93 -6.85 -19.06 18.09
CA LYS A 93 -6.36 -19.85 19.24
C LYS A 93 -6.36 -21.36 18.94
N LYS A 94 -7.39 -21.82 18.22
CA LYS A 94 -7.52 -23.23 17.87
C LYS A 94 -6.29 -23.72 17.12
N GLU A 95 -5.84 -24.91 17.46
CA GLU A 95 -4.74 -25.57 16.74
C GLU A 95 -5.15 -25.84 15.27
N GLY A 96 -4.18 -25.68 14.37
CA GLY A 96 -4.41 -25.83 12.94
C GLY A 96 -3.43 -25.06 12.08
N LYS A 97 -3.60 -25.15 10.77
CA LYS A 97 -2.84 -24.42 9.75
C LYS A 97 -3.77 -23.48 9.00
N TYR A 98 -3.42 -22.20 8.98
CA TYR A 98 -4.27 -21.13 8.48
C TYR A 98 -3.59 -20.32 7.39
N PRO A 99 -4.34 -19.84 6.40
CA PRO A 99 -3.83 -18.83 5.47
C PRO A 99 -3.59 -17.53 6.22
N ALA A 100 -2.65 -16.74 5.71
CA ALA A 100 -2.31 -15.43 6.28
C ALA A 100 -2.61 -14.30 5.31
N ILE A 101 -2.95 -13.13 5.86
CA ILE A 101 -3.11 -11.89 5.13
C ILE A 101 -2.24 -10.82 5.77
N LEU A 102 -1.38 -10.22 4.95
CA LEU A 102 -0.70 -8.98 5.25
C LEU A 102 -1.60 -7.80 4.86
N ARG A 103 -2.06 -7.03 5.83
CA ARG A 103 -2.76 -5.76 5.61
C ARG A 103 -1.78 -4.61 5.69
N VAL A 104 -1.61 -3.92 4.58
CA VAL A 104 -0.71 -2.77 4.46
C VAL A 104 -1.52 -1.46 4.54
N PRO A 105 -0.98 -0.42 5.24
CA PRO A 105 -1.77 0.74 5.62
C PRO A 105 -1.97 1.76 4.49
N GLY A 106 -3.07 2.49 4.57
CA GLY A 106 -3.23 3.77 3.88
C GLY A 106 -2.22 4.81 4.37
N ALA A 107 -2.29 6.01 3.79
CA ALA A 107 -1.42 7.11 4.21
C ALA A 107 -1.74 7.62 5.61
N GLY A 108 -0.73 8.15 6.28
CA GLY A 108 -0.83 8.74 7.61
C GLY A 108 -0.10 7.94 8.69
N VAL A 109 -0.19 8.44 9.91
CA VAL A 109 0.43 7.87 11.10
C VAL A 109 -0.68 7.52 12.08
N HIS A 110 -0.91 6.24 12.33
CA HIS A 110 -2.05 5.80 13.17
C HIS A 110 -1.73 4.56 13.98
N ALA A 111 -2.52 4.35 15.04
CA ALA A 111 -2.58 3.08 15.76
C ALA A 111 -3.18 1.98 14.87
N MET A 112 -2.80 0.73 15.17
CA MET A 112 -3.39 -0.48 14.59
C MET A 112 -4.17 -1.24 15.65
N SER A 113 -5.35 -1.74 15.26
CA SER A 113 -6.22 -2.46 16.19
C SER A 113 -6.08 -3.98 16.11
N GLY A 114 -5.69 -4.48 14.94
CA GLY A 114 -5.77 -5.89 14.57
C GLY A 114 -7.16 -6.30 14.05
N ASN A 115 -7.23 -7.40 13.33
CA ASN A 115 -8.47 -7.90 12.71
C ASN A 115 -8.97 -9.18 13.37
N VAL A 116 -9.55 -9.05 14.56
CA VAL A 116 -10.10 -10.17 15.34
C VAL A 116 -11.20 -10.90 14.57
N ALA A 117 -12.03 -10.18 13.80
CA ALA A 117 -13.14 -10.78 13.06
C ALA A 117 -12.69 -11.80 11.99
N TRP A 118 -11.61 -11.51 11.28
CA TRP A 118 -11.07 -12.45 10.30
C TRP A 118 -10.32 -13.60 10.96
N ALA A 119 -9.58 -13.30 12.03
CA ALA A 119 -8.87 -14.33 12.78
C ALA A 119 -9.86 -15.36 13.40
N ALA A 120 -11.00 -14.90 13.90
CA ALA A 120 -12.06 -15.78 14.39
C ALA A 120 -12.66 -16.70 13.30
N LYS A 121 -12.50 -16.34 12.02
CA LYS A 121 -12.89 -17.14 10.85
C LYS A 121 -11.78 -18.03 10.29
N GLY A 122 -10.64 -18.12 10.97
CA GLY A 122 -9.55 -18.99 10.55
C GLY A 122 -8.53 -18.35 9.58
N VAL A 123 -8.27 -17.05 9.72
CA VAL A 123 -7.26 -16.35 8.93
C VAL A 123 -6.25 -15.68 9.87
N ILE A 124 -4.97 -15.88 9.68
CA ILE A 124 -3.93 -15.11 10.36
C ILE A 124 -3.90 -13.72 9.70
N VAL A 125 -3.99 -12.65 10.49
CA VAL A 125 -3.92 -11.29 9.93
C VAL A 125 -2.83 -10.49 10.61
N LEU A 126 -1.92 -9.93 9.80
CA LEU A 126 -0.90 -8.98 10.25
C LEU A 126 -1.21 -7.60 9.67
N GLU A 127 -1.47 -6.63 10.53
CA GLU A 127 -1.57 -5.21 10.19
C GLU A 127 -0.27 -4.51 10.58
N ILE A 128 0.42 -3.87 9.64
CA ILE A 128 1.73 -3.23 9.89
C ILE A 128 1.64 -1.71 9.84
N GLY A 129 2.48 -1.05 10.64
CA GLY A 129 2.81 0.37 10.49
C GLY A 129 4.09 0.54 9.67
N ILE A 130 4.22 1.67 8.96
CA ILE A 130 5.34 1.91 8.04
C ILE A 130 6.40 2.89 8.58
N HIS A 131 6.17 3.50 9.74
CA HIS A 131 7.02 4.58 10.25
C HIS A 131 8.17 4.10 11.16
N GLY A 132 8.26 2.79 11.44
CA GLY A 132 9.30 2.23 12.31
C GLY A 132 9.09 2.56 13.78
N ILE A 133 7.87 2.81 14.19
CA ILE A 133 7.43 3.08 15.58
C ILE A 133 6.37 2.07 15.99
N PRO A 134 6.22 1.75 17.29
CA PRO A 134 5.14 0.91 17.79
C PRO A 134 3.76 1.41 17.32
N VAL A 135 2.84 0.47 17.10
CA VAL A 135 1.52 0.79 16.48
C VAL A 135 0.35 0.71 17.47
N ILE A 136 0.64 0.61 18.76
CA ILE A 136 -0.34 0.49 19.86
C ILE A 136 -0.23 1.61 20.90
N LEU A 137 0.48 2.69 20.56
CA LEU A 137 0.64 3.85 21.44
C LEU A 137 -0.61 4.74 21.43
N ASP A 138 -0.61 5.77 22.25
CA ASP A 138 -1.72 6.72 22.33
C ASP A 138 -1.92 7.51 21.02
N ASN A 139 -3.17 7.77 20.68
CA ASN A 139 -3.54 8.47 19.45
C ASN A 139 -3.03 9.92 19.38
N THR A 140 -2.85 10.59 20.53
CA THR A 140 -2.29 11.94 20.58
C THR A 140 -0.87 11.97 20.06
N LEU A 141 -0.05 10.96 20.41
CA LEU A 141 1.33 10.84 19.89
C LEU A 141 1.35 10.72 18.36
N TYR A 142 0.50 9.87 17.77
CA TYR A 142 0.44 9.75 16.31
C TYR A 142 -0.02 11.05 15.66
N SER A 143 -0.97 11.73 16.26
CA SER A 143 -1.43 13.04 15.79
C SER A 143 -0.29 14.07 15.80
N ASP A 144 0.52 14.10 16.85
CA ASP A 144 1.65 15.03 16.97
C ASP A 144 2.76 14.67 15.98
N LEU A 145 3.10 13.40 15.83
CA LEU A 145 4.06 12.94 14.83
C LEU A 145 3.62 13.27 13.40
N SER A 146 2.32 13.10 13.09
CA SER A 146 1.76 13.38 11.77
C SER A 146 1.77 14.88 11.42
N ARG A 147 1.68 15.76 12.41
CA ARG A 147 1.81 17.22 12.24
C ARG A 147 3.24 17.72 12.35
N GLY A 148 4.13 16.94 12.94
CA GLY A 148 5.53 17.24 13.17
C GLY A 148 6.45 16.52 12.18
N VAL A 149 7.36 15.70 12.73
CA VAL A 149 8.47 15.07 11.99
C VAL A 149 8.05 14.12 10.88
N LEU A 150 6.82 13.59 10.90
CA LEU A 150 6.30 12.69 9.88
C LEU A 150 5.30 13.37 8.93
N ALA A 151 5.12 14.68 8.99
CA ALA A 151 4.15 15.40 8.16
C ALA A 151 4.37 15.20 6.65
N ASN A 152 5.62 15.17 6.22
CA ASN A 152 6.00 15.09 4.81
C ASN A 152 6.78 13.80 4.46
N TYR A 153 6.56 12.70 5.21
CA TYR A 153 7.29 11.44 5.01
C TYR A 153 7.28 10.94 3.57
N VAL A 154 6.26 11.28 2.81
CA VAL A 154 6.13 10.90 1.39
C VAL A 154 7.19 11.53 0.49
N LEU A 155 7.85 12.60 0.95
CA LEU A 155 8.95 13.27 0.25
C LEU A 155 10.34 12.93 0.83
N ASP A 156 10.39 12.20 1.93
CA ASP A 156 11.62 11.90 2.66
C ASP A 156 12.61 11.14 1.77
N GLY A 157 13.77 11.76 1.47
CA GLY A 157 14.83 11.18 0.65
C GLY A 157 14.48 11.00 -0.84
N ILE A 158 13.43 11.68 -1.35
CA ILE A 158 12.95 11.53 -2.73
C ILE A 158 13.99 11.94 -3.79
N GLU A 159 15.01 12.71 -3.41
CA GLU A 159 16.12 13.10 -4.28
C GLU A 159 16.96 11.92 -4.76
N ASN A 160 16.92 10.79 -4.03
CA ASN A 160 17.72 9.62 -4.37
C ASN A 160 16.95 8.33 -4.06
N ARG A 161 16.87 7.44 -5.06
CA ARG A 161 16.17 6.15 -4.96
C ARG A 161 16.65 5.26 -3.81
N ASP A 162 17.93 5.38 -3.38
CA ASP A 162 18.51 4.56 -2.33
C ASP A 162 18.26 5.11 -0.92
N SER A 163 17.90 6.39 -0.78
CA SER A 163 17.52 7.03 0.48
C SER A 163 16.02 7.25 0.64
N TYR A 164 15.23 7.05 -0.42
CA TYR A 164 13.80 7.31 -0.39
C TYR A 164 13.08 6.49 0.68
N PHE A 165 12.22 7.16 1.44
CA PHE A 165 11.46 6.57 2.56
C PHE A 165 10.82 5.22 2.22
N PHE A 166 10.20 5.11 1.04
CA PHE A 166 9.49 3.91 0.62
C PHE A 166 10.40 2.71 0.33
N ARG A 167 11.72 2.90 0.16
CA ARG A 167 12.65 1.78 0.02
C ARG A 167 12.56 0.84 1.22
N ARG A 168 12.70 1.39 2.44
CA ARG A 168 12.60 0.57 3.66
C ARG A 168 11.19 0.04 3.91
N VAL A 169 10.16 0.76 3.43
CA VAL A 169 8.76 0.33 3.58
C VAL A 169 8.49 -0.90 2.72
N TYR A 170 8.88 -0.88 1.44
CA TYR A 170 8.68 -2.02 0.54
C TYR A 170 9.43 -3.26 1.02
N LEU A 171 10.69 -3.10 1.40
CA LEU A 171 11.49 -4.19 1.95
C LEU A 171 10.92 -4.71 3.28
N GLY A 172 10.43 -3.82 4.13
CA GLY A 172 9.72 -4.20 5.35
C GLY A 172 8.42 -4.97 5.10
N CYS A 173 7.70 -4.71 4.00
CA CYS A 173 6.56 -5.52 3.60
C CYS A 173 6.98 -6.93 3.15
N VAL A 174 8.12 -7.08 2.49
CA VAL A 174 8.68 -8.41 2.15
C VAL A 174 9.05 -9.19 3.42
N HIS A 175 9.74 -8.57 4.37
CA HIS A 175 10.02 -9.19 5.68
C HIS A 175 8.76 -9.53 6.49
N ALA A 176 7.64 -8.79 6.29
CA ALA A 176 6.35 -9.18 6.87
C ALA A 176 5.86 -10.53 6.32
N VAL A 177 6.13 -10.82 5.05
CA VAL A 177 5.81 -12.12 4.43
C VAL A 177 6.69 -13.21 5.04
N ASP A 178 8.00 -12.97 5.21
CA ASP A 178 8.91 -13.89 5.91
C ASP A 178 8.39 -14.21 7.31
N PHE A 179 8.02 -13.18 8.07
CA PHE A 179 7.45 -13.34 9.40
C PHE A 179 6.18 -14.20 9.38
N LEU A 180 5.23 -13.92 8.49
CA LEU A 180 3.99 -14.70 8.39
C LEU A 180 4.23 -16.16 7.99
N LEU A 181 5.18 -16.41 7.10
CA LEU A 181 5.55 -17.76 6.69
C LEU A 181 6.28 -18.54 7.79
N SER A 182 7.02 -17.86 8.68
CA SER A 182 7.73 -18.48 9.81
C SER A 182 6.81 -18.92 10.94
N LEU A 183 5.56 -18.45 10.98
CA LEU A 183 4.62 -18.77 12.05
C LEU A 183 4.24 -20.26 12.04
N PRO A 184 4.29 -20.96 13.20
CA PRO A 184 3.92 -22.38 13.27
C PRO A 184 2.52 -22.70 12.78
N LYS A 185 1.57 -21.76 12.92
CA LYS A 185 0.18 -21.89 12.45
C LYS A 185 -0.04 -21.49 10.98
N SER A 186 0.98 -21.04 10.27
CA SER A 186 0.87 -20.72 8.85
C SER A 186 0.72 -21.99 8.00
N ASN A 187 -0.15 -21.93 6.98
CA ASN A 187 -0.27 -23.01 5.97
C ASN A 187 0.56 -22.73 4.71
N GLY A 188 1.42 -21.69 4.73
CA GLY A 188 2.26 -21.29 3.61
C GLY A 188 1.56 -20.42 2.55
N LYS A 189 0.26 -20.14 2.68
CA LYS A 189 -0.47 -19.24 1.77
C LYS A 189 -0.56 -17.85 2.38
N VAL A 190 0.01 -16.86 1.71
CA VAL A 190 0.00 -15.45 2.16
C VAL A 190 -0.61 -14.58 1.06
N GLY A 191 -1.65 -13.84 1.42
CA GLY A 191 -2.19 -12.76 0.60
C GLY A 191 -1.71 -11.40 1.11
N VAL A 192 -1.69 -10.39 0.25
CA VAL A 192 -1.45 -8.99 0.64
C VAL A 192 -2.60 -8.12 0.17
N MET A 193 -3.02 -7.16 1.01
CA MET A 193 -4.09 -6.24 0.63
C MET A 193 -3.99 -4.88 1.33
N GLY A 194 -4.50 -3.86 0.64
CA GLY A 194 -4.62 -2.51 1.20
C GLY A 194 -5.30 -1.52 0.26
N GLY A 195 -5.67 -0.39 0.80
CA GLY A 195 -6.30 0.71 0.06
C GLY A 195 -5.42 1.96 0.02
N SER A 196 -5.62 2.82 -0.98
CA SER A 196 -4.87 4.05 -1.16
C SER A 196 -3.35 3.78 -1.22
N GLN A 197 -2.54 4.37 -0.36
CA GLN A 197 -1.12 4.01 -0.21
C GLN A 197 -0.94 2.49 -0.02
N GLY A 198 -1.83 1.83 0.75
CA GLY A 198 -1.82 0.38 0.91
C GLY A 198 -2.07 -0.38 -0.38
N GLY A 199 -2.83 0.18 -1.31
CA GLY A 199 -3.01 -0.39 -2.65
C GLY A 199 -1.69 -0.43 -3.43
N MET A 200 -0.92 0.66 -3.39
CA MET A 200 0.43 0.69 -3.95
C MET A 200 1.37 -0.31 -3.23
N LEU A 201 1.34 -0.34 -1.89
CA LEU A 201 2.14 -1.29 -1.12
C LEU A 201 1.80 -2.75 -1.45
N SER A 202 0.51 -3.05 -1.73
CA SER A 202 0.08 -4.37 -2.17
C SER A 202 0.66 -4.75 -3.53
N LEU A 203 0.65 -3.82 -4.50
CA LEU A 203 1.27 -4.03 -5.81
C LEU A 203 2.79 -4.28 -5.68
N ALA A 204 3.49 -3.43 -4.92
CA ALA A 204 4.92 -3.54 -4.71
C ALA A 204 5.29 -4.86 -4.00
N THR A 205 4.61 -5.20 -2.91
CA THR A 205 4.87 -6.43 -2.15
C THR A 205 4.64 -7.68 -3.01
N SER A 206 3.53 -7.72 -3.76
CA SER A 206 3.21 -8.86 -4.63
C SER A 206 4.20 -9.03 -5.79
N TYR A 207 4.79 -7.94 -6.28
CA TYR A 207 5.86 -8.01 -7.26
C TYR A 207 7.18 -8.50 -6.65
N LEU A 208 7.56 -7.93 -5.50
CA LEU A 208 8.86 -8.20 -4.86
C LEU A 208 8.92 -9.59 -4.24
N ASP A 209 7.79 -10.12 -3.78
CA ASP A 209 7.71 -11.44 -3.16
C ASP A 209 6.79 -12.38 -3.94
N LYS A 210 7.39 -13.32 -4.65
CA LYS A 210 6.67 -14.29 -5.49
C LYS A 210 5.92 -15.38 -4.70
N ARG A 211 6.08 -15.41 -3.37
CA ARG A 211 5.33 -16.32 -2.48
C ARG A 211 3.92 -15.79 -2.17
N ILE A 212 3.61 -14.55 -2.56
CA ILE A 212 2.26 -14.00 -2.46
C ILE A 212 1.31 -14.79 -3.36
N THR A 213 0.23 -15.29 -2.79
CA THR A 213 -0.76 -16.16 -3.47
C THR A 213 -2.01 -15.42 -3.94
N ALA A 214 -2.27 -14.20 -3.43
CA ALA A 214 -3.37 -13.34 -3.84
C ALA A 214 -3.08 -11.89 -3.46
N THR A 215 -3.54 -10.94 -4.28
CA THR A 215 -3.32 -9.51 -4.09
C THR A 215 -4.64 -8.75 -4.10
N GLY A 216 -4.94 -8.01 -3.04
CA GLY A 216 -6.07 -7.09 -2.94
C GLY A 216 -5.63 -5.65 -3.10
N VAL A 217 -6.12 -4.96 -4.11
CA VAL A 217 -5.74 -3.57 -4.43
C VAL A 217 -6.99 -2.71 -4.44
N TYR A 218 -7.08 -1.74 -3.54
CA TYR A 218 -8.21 -0.84 -3.46
C TYR A 218 -7.76 0.59 -3.75
N PHE A 219 -8.36 1.23 -4.77
CA PHE A 219 -8.11 2.63 -5.14
C PHE A 219 -6.64 3.05 -4.90
N PRO A 220 -5.65 2.44 -5.59
CA PRO A 220 -4.24 2.61 -5.24
C PRO A 220 -3.75 4.03 -5.47
N ALA A 221 -3.01 4.55 -4.49
CA ALA A 221 -2.21 5.77 -4.60
C ALA A 221 -0.87 5.48 -5.30
N PHE A 222 -0.03 6.49 -5.49
CA PHE A 222 1.32 6.38 -6.06
C PHE A 222 1.37 5.64 -7.41
N CYS A 223 0.32 5.75 -8.21
CA CYS A 223 0.24 5.13 -9.52
C CYS A 223 0.25 6.19 -10.60
N ASP A 224 1.08 5.99 -11.63
CA ASP A 224 1.18 6.86 -12.81
C ASP A 224 1.43 8.35 -12.46
N GLN A 225 2.35 8.59 -11.53
CA GLN A 225 2.62 9.93 -11.02
C GLN A 225 3.22 10.86 -12.09
N GLU A 226 4.01 10.31 -13.02
CA GLU A 226 4.61 11.03 -14.15
C GLU A 226 3.55 11.60 -15.12
N ALA A 227 2.29 11.14 -15.06
CA ALA A 227 1.23 11.57 -15.96
C ALA A 227 1.01 13.09 -15.97
N TYR A 228 1.27 13.79 -14.84
CA TYR A 228 1.23 15.26 -14.78
C TYR A 228 2.18 15.93 -15.76
N MET A 229 3.34 15.33 -16.01
CA MET A 229 4.33 15.85 -16.97
C MET A 229 3.84 15.76 -18.42
N HIS A 230 2.79 14.97 -18.66
CA HIS A 230 2.20 14.71 -19.97
C HIS A 230 0.77 15.26 -20.11
N GLY A 231 0.39 16.21 -19.24
CA GLY A 231 -0.93 16.86 -19.29
C GLY A 231 -2.09 16.00 -18.84
N ARG A 232 -1.85 14.87 -18.14
CA ARG A 232 -2.87 14.00 -17.58
C ARG A 232 -2.75 13.95 -16.04
N THR A 233 -3.87 13.78 -15.34
CA THR A 233 -3.87 13.65 -13.89
C THR A 233 -3.06 12.41 -13.47
N GLY A 234 -2.10 12.61 -12.57
CA GLY A 234 -1.32 11.56 -11.91
C GLY A 234 -1.91 11.18 -10.55
N GLY A 235 -1.43 10.08 -9.97
CA GLY A 235 -1.90 9.57 -8.69
C GLY A 235 -1.47 10.41 -7.48
N TRP A 236 -2.19 10.20 -6.36
CA TRP A 236 -1.79 10.74 -5.07
C TRP A 236 -0.35 10.26 -4.73
N PRO A 237 0.51 11.08 -4.12
CA PRO A 237 0.24 12.37 -3.47
C PRO A 237 0.33 13.59 -4.41
N HIS A 238 0.16 13.40 -5.71
CA HIS A 238 0.12 14.48 -6.70
C HIS A 238 1.40 15.33 -6.75
N PHE A 239 2.57 14.72 -6.58
CA PHE A 239 3.86 15.41 -6.49
C PHE A 239 4.07 16.42 -7.61
N PHE A 240 3.90 15.96 -8.86
CA PHE A 240 4.20 16.75 -10.05
C PHE A 240 3.06 17.69 -10.46
N LYS A 241 1.99 17.80 -9.67
CA LYS A 241 0.99 18.86 -9.83
C LYS A 241 1.58 20.24 -9.48
N LYS A 242 2.54 20.28 -8.56
CA LYS A 242 3.26 21.50 -8.19
C LYS A 242 4.54 21.60 -9.03
N LYS A 243 4.74 22.74 -9.73
CA LYS A 243 5.91 22.97 -10.60
C LYS A 243 7.24 22.81 -9.87
N ASP A 244 7.30 23.23 -8.62
CA ASP A 244 8.52 23.16 -7.78
C ASP A 244 8.96 21.73 -7.49
N ASN A 245 8.06 20.76 -7.61
CA ASN A 245 8.35 19.33 -7.45
C ASN A 245 8.73 18.65 -8.78
N CYS A 246 8.65 19.36 -9.92
CA CYS A 246 9.00 18.81 -11.25
C CYS A 246 10.52 18.80 -11.45
N LYS A 247 11.24 18.27 -10.45
CA LYS A 247 12.69 18.10 -10.49
C LYS A 247 13.04 16.76 -11.13
N LYS A 248 14.15 16.74 -11.86
CA LYS A 248 14.62 15.54 -12.57
C LYS A 248 14.89 14.38 -11.62
N GLU A 249 15.57 14.64 -10.52
CA GLU A 249 15.91 13.64 -9.49
C GLU A 249 14.66 13.05 -8.82
N TYR A 250 13.60 13.84 -8.59
CA TYR A 250 12.33 13.34 -8.06
C TYR A 250 11.66 12.39 -9.05
N LEU A 251 11.63 12.78 -10.32
CA LEU A 251 11.03 11.96 -11.36
C LEU A 251 11.79 10.64 -11.54
N GLU A 252 13.12 10.68 -11.55
CA GLU A 252 13.97 9.50 -11.65
C GLU A 252 13.71 8.54 -10.48
N THR A 253 13.65 9.05 -9.24
CA THR A 253 13.34 8.25 -8.06
C THR A 253 11.95 7.66 -8.12
N VAL A 254 10.92 8.48 -8.37
CA VAL A 254 9.52 8.04 -8.36
C VAL A 254 9.26 6.90 -9.33
N ARG A 255 9.92 6.84 -10.47
CA ARG A 255 9.80 5.75 -11.44
C ARG A 255 10.13 4.37 -10.88
N TYR A 256 11.01 4.27 -9.88
CA TYR A 256 11.31 3.01 -9.20
C TYR A 256 10.25 2.61 -8.18
N TYR A 257 9.40 3.54 -7.76
CA TYR A 257 8.44 3.36 -6.67
C TYR A 257 6.99 3.47 -7.11
N ASP A 258 6.74 3.76 -8.39
CA ASP A 258 5.39 3.89 -8.92
C ASP A 258 4.68 2.54 -9.02
N GLY A 259 3.47 2.47 -8.44
CA GLY A 259 2.67 1.25 -8.40
C GLY A 259 2.35 0.66 -9.78
N ALA A 260 2.24 1.50 -10.82
CA ALA A 260 1.97 1.02 -12.17
C ALA A 260 3.16 0.24 -12.75
N ASN A 261 4.41 0.55 -12.37
CA ASN A 261 5.57 -0.21 -12.81
C ASN A 261 5.63 -1.60 -12.17
N PHE A 262 5.24 -1.75 -10.90
CA PHE A 262 5.07 -3.07 -10.26
C PHE A 262 3.91 -3.85 -10.89
N ALA A 263 2.80 -3.18 -11.16
CA ALA A 263 1.60 -3.78 -11.74
C ALA A 263 1.87 -4.51 -13.07
N ARG A 264 2.77 -3.97 -13.92
CA ARG A 264 3.16 -4.57 -15.22
C ARG A 264 3.74 -5.98 -15.11
N LYS A 265 4.23 -6.36 -13.93
CA LYS A 265 5.04 -7.57 -13.72
C LYS A 265 4.43 -8.51 -12.66
N LEU A 266 3.19 -8.28 -12.26
CA LEU A 266 2.50 -9.16 -11.30
C LEU A 266 2.24 -10.53 -11.88
N THR A 267 2.35 -11.55 -11.01
CA THR A 267 2.06 -12.95 -11.35
C THR A 267 0.94 -13.53 -10.49
N ALA A 268 0.79 -13.07 -9.24
CA ALA A 268 -0.28 -13.50 -8.36
C ALA A 268 -1.64 -12.94 -8.83
N PRO A 269 -2.75 -13.67 -8.65
CA PRO A 269 -4.10 -13.16 -8.94
C PRO A 269 -4.40 -11.88 -8.20
N VAL A 270 -5.07 -10.93 -8.88
CA VAL A 270 -5.37 -9.60 -8.36
C VAL A 270 -6.88 -9.37 -8.29
N TYR A 271 -7.38 -9.02 -7.09
CA TYR A 271 -8.67 -8.41 -6.90
C TYR A 271 -8.48 -6.90 -6.78
N TYR A 272 -9.11 -6.14 -7.67
CA TYR A 272 -8.91 -4.70 -7.80
C TYR A 272 -10.22 -3.95 -7.61
N ALA A 273 -10.22 -2.82 -6.90
CA ALA A 273 -11.42 -2.00 -6.77
C ALA A 273 -11.06 -0.51 -6.78
N PHE A 274 -11.90 0.32 -7.38
CA PHE A 274 -11.79 1.78 -7.34
C PHE A 274 -13.14 2.45 -7.63
N GLY A 275 -13.25 3.75 -7.31
CA GLY A 275 -14.44 4.55 -7.53
C GLY A 275 -14.28 5.56 -8.68
N TYR A 276 -15.36 5.82 -9.41
CA TYR A 276 -15.36 6.81 -10.50
C TYR A 276 -15.29 8.24 -9.99
N ASN A 277 -15.87 8.50 -8.82
CA ASN A 277 -15.88 9.84 -8.23
C ASN A 277 -14.73 10.10 -7.25
N ASP A 278 -13.82 9.14 -7.07
CA ASP A 278 -12.64 9.35 -6.22
C ASP A 278 -11.80 10.52 -6.76
N ILE A 279 -11.62 11.55 -5.94
CA ILE A 279 -10.83 12.75 -6.26
C ILE A 279 -9.39 12.66 -5.77
N THR A 280 -9.09 11.68 -4.94
CA THR A 280 -7.77 11.48 -4.32
C THR A 280 -6.97 10.44 -5.11
N CYS A 281 -7.53 9.24 -5.27
CA CYS A 281 -6.94 8.18 -6.09
C CYS A 281 -7.78 7.99 -7.36
N GLY A 282 -7.71 8.96 -8.25
CA GLY A 282 -8.63 9.13 -9.37
C GLY A 282 -8.74 7.92 -10.30
N PRO A 283 -9.91 7.75 -10.96
CA PRO A 283 -10.18 6.60 -11.81
C PRO A 283 -9.24 6.49 -13.02
N THR A 284 -8.67 7.60 -13.48
CA THR A 284 -7.72 7.60 -14.61
C THR A 284 -6.46 6.80 -14.32
N THR A 285 -5.82 7.05 -13.16
CA THR A 285 -4.60 6.33 -12.76
C THR A 285 -4.91 4.91 -12.31
N SER A 286 -6.07 4.71 -11.66
CA SER A 286 -6.54 3.38 -11.25
C SER A 286 -6.79 2.47 -12.44
N SER A 287 -7.50 2.94 -13.48
CA SER A 287 -7.74 2.18 -14.72
C SER A 287 -6.43 1.93 -15.48
N ALA A 288 -5.59 2.96 -15.64
CA ALA A 288 -4.31 2.79 -16.34
C ALA A 288 -3.44 1.72 -15.66
N THR A 289 -3.39 1.72 -14.32
CA THR A 289 -2.64 0.72 -13.56
C THR A 289 -3.27 -0.67 -13.67
N TYR A 290 -4.61 -0.77 -13.58
CA TYR A 290 -5.32 -2.04 -13.75
C TYR A 290 -5.07 -2.65 -15.13
N ASN A 291 -5.11 -1.84 -16.19
CA ASN A 291 -4.99 -2.32 -17.57
C ASN A 291 -3.66 -3.01 -17.87
N VAL A 292 -2.57 -2.60 -17.21
CA VAL A 292 -1.24 -3.21 -17.42
C VAL A 292 -0.98 -4.47 -16.60
N ILE A 293 -1.89 -4.86 -15.71
CA ILE A 293 -1.76 -6.14 -14.97
C ILE A 293 -2.00 -7.28 -15.95
N SER A 294 -1.02 -8.16 -16.11
CA SER A 294 -1.11 -9.37 -16.96
C SER A 294 -1.55 -10.61 -16.19
N ALA A 295 -1.41 -10.63 -14.87
CA ALA A 295 -1.89 -11.72 -14.02
C ALA A 295 -3.40 -11.88 -14.09
N PRO A 296 -3.98 -13.03 -13.71
CA PRO A 296 -5.42 -13.17 -13.55
C PRO A 296 -5.96 -12.05 -12.66
N LYS A 297 -6.95 -11.31 -13.16
CA LYS A 297 -7.45 -10.13 -12.47
C LYS A 297 -8.96 -10.00 -12.54
N GLN A 298 -9.52 -9.44 -11.48
CA GLN A 298 -10.93 -9.07 -11.38
C GLN A 298 -11.04 -7.64 -10.86
N VAL A 299 -11.98 -6.86 -11.38
CA VAL A 299 -12.22 -5.48 -10.93
C VAL A 299 -13.65 -5.29 -10.44
N VAL A 300 -13.79 -4.50 -9.38
CA VAL A 300 -15.06 -3.93 -8.93
C VAL A 300 -14.97 -2.42 -9.02
N ILE A 301 -15.92 -1.81 -9.68
CA ILE A 301 -15.97 -0.35 -9.90
C ILE A 301 -17.17 0.22 -9.16
N GLY A 302 -16.92 1.18 -8.28
CA GLY A 302 -17.96 1.97 -7.62
C GLY A 302 -18.31 3.17 -8.49
N GLU A 303 -19.36 3.07 -9.30
CA GLU A 303 -19.72 4.14 -10.25
C GLU A 303 -20.16 5.43 -9.53
N ASN A 304 -20.76 5.29 -8.35
CA ASN A 304 -21.26 6.41 -7.52
C ASN A 304 -20.33 6.77 -6.35
N GLN A 305 -19.12 6.21 -6.30
CA GLN A 305 -18.16 6.43 -5.21
C GLN A 305 -16.94 7.19 -5.68
#